data_3274dc640b7546f300657109d4264926
#
_entry.id   3274dc640b7546f300657109d4264926
#
_cell.length_a   1.000
_cell.length_b   1.000
_cell.length_c   1.000
_cell.angle_alpha   90.00
_cell.angle_beta   90.00
_cell.angle_gamma   90.00
#
_symmetry.space_group_name_H-M   'P 1'
#
loop_
_entity.id
_entity.type
_entity.pdbx_description
1 polymer ?
#
loop_
_entity_poly.entity_id
_entity_poly.type
_entity_poly.pdbx_seq_one_letter_code
_entity_poly.pdbx_strand_id
1 'polypeptide(L)'
;IHKKAFHFPADLDAWLAFDPDAADAFADADAVAGRETVPQENVLCAELRMTGSFIVRRYTSDVAVDEDKSGPDYCALENGNGRPVLPGTGWAGAFRHHMRAMLDEMGGTAQQKADVNALFGYSDDDVLKKRSALAFDETEISGGQAYTLTRNALDRFTAGTASKALYTSCVQQGGQGTLTIRLRRGALDVFQRQLLGAALLDLDRGYLTAGGENSVGRGRATITALTLNGYPLQKEDLLHALAEVEK
;
A
#
# COMPACT_ATOMS: atom_id res chain seq x y z
N ILE A 1 8.15 14.07 -24.16
CA ILE A 1 6.74 13.81 -23.81
C ILE A 1 5.88 14.51 -24.85
N HIS A 2 4.94 13.80 -25.45
CA HIS A 2 3.97 14.34 -26.38
C HIS A 2 2.60 14.41 -25.70
N LYS A 3 1.81 15.43 -26.03
CA LYS A 3 0.47 15.65 -25.50
C LYS A 3 -0.50 15.74 -26.64
N LYS A 4 -1.53 14.91 -26.65
CA LYS A 4 -2.69 15.02 -27.54
C LYS A 4 -3.90 15.42 -26.68
N ALA A 5 -4.62 16.46 -27.10
CA ALA A 5 -5.80 16.96 -26.40
C ALA A 5 -7.06 16.63 -27.20
N PHE A 6 -8.14 16.26 -26.50
CA PHE A 6 -9.46 16.04 -27.07
C PHE A 6 -10.44 17.00 -26.41
N HIS A 7 -11.25 17.69 -27.20
CA HIS A 7 -12.22 18.68 -26.74
C HIS A 7 -13.64 18.14 -26.88
N PHE A 8 -14.21 17.76 -25.77
CA PHE A 8 -15.58 17.23 -25.72
C PHE A 8 -16.63 18.36 -25.84
N PRO A 9 -17.78 18.09 -26.50
CA PRO A 9 -18.19 16.81 -27.10
C PRO A 9 -17.69 16.56 -28.53
N ALA A 10 -17.04 17.55 -29.18
CA ALA A 10 -16.71 17.47 -30.59
C ALA A 10 -15.77 16.33 -30.97
N ASP A 11 -14.82 15.99 -30.10
CA ASP A 11 -13.78 14.97 -30.33
C ASP A 11 -14.10 13.62 -29.71
N LEU A 12 -15.36 13.37 -29.34
CA LEU A 12 -15.72 12.11 -28.64
C LEU A 12 -15.40 10.87 -29.48
N ASP A 13 -15.78 10.88 -30.76
CA ASP A 13 -15.55 9.73 -31.65
C ASP A 13 -14.05 9.52 -31.90
N ALA A 14 -13.29 10.60 -32.05
CA ALA A 14 -11.85 10.57 -32.20
C ALA A 14 -11.16 10.02 -30.96
N TRP A 15 -11.66 10.38 -29.78
CA TRP A 15 -11.15 9.84 -28.50
C TRP A 15 -11.48 8.37 -28.32
N LEU A 16 -12.69 7.93 -28.68
CA LEU A 16 -13.10 6.51 -28.58
C LEU A 16 -12.33 5.62 -29.57
N ALA A 17 -11.90 6.16 -30.71
CA ALA A 17 -11.12 5.48 -31.72
C ALA A 17 -9.59 5.59 -31.49
N PHE A 18 -9.14 6.34 -30.47
CA PHE A 18 -7.73 6.59 -30.22
C PHE A 18 -7.05 5.37 -29.65
N ASP A 19 -6.03 4.88 -30.36
CA ASP A 19 -5.13 3.82 -29.90
C ASP A 19 -3.77 4.45 -29.52
N PRO A 20 -3.40 4.51 -28.25
CA PRO A 20 -2.15 5.11 -27.81
C PRO A 20 -0.91 4.31 -28.22
N ASP A 21 -1.06 3.04 -28.59
CA ASP A 21 0.02 2.13 -28.98
C ASP A 21 0.27 2.12 -30.49
N ALA A 22 -0.58 2.81 -31.27
CA ALA A 22 -0.37 2.96 -32.72
C ALA A 22 0.91 3.75 -33.01
N ALA A 23 1.65 3.35 -34.03
CA ALA A 23 2.94 3.94 -34.40
C ALA A 23 2.88 5.46 -34.69
N ASP A 24 1.72 5.96 -35.09
CA ASP A 24 1.42 7.37 -35.42
C ASP A 24 0.50 8.07 -34.43
N ALA A 25 0.20 7.42 -33.29
CA ALA A 25 -0.76 7.91 -32.30
C ALA A 25 -0.54 9.36 -31.87
N PHE A 26 0.71 9.82 -31.87
CA PHE A 26 1.14 11.17 -31.45
C PHE A 26 1.83 11.96 -32.57
N ALA A 27 1.62 11.60 -33.83
CA ALA A 27 2.28 12.26 -34.95
C ALA A 27 1.89 13.76 -35.09
N ASP A 28 0.67 14.11 -34.68
CA ASP A 28 0.10 15.45 -34.64
C ASP A 28 0.06 16.07 -33.24
N ALA A 29 0.73 15.43 -32.25
CA ALA A 29 0.69 15.90 -30.89
C ALA A 29 1.75 16.98 -30.62
N ASP A 30 1.36 17.97 -29.80
CA ASP A 30 2.28 19.01 -29.35
C ASP A 30 3.43 18.40 -28.51
N ALA A 31 4.67 18.77 -28.86
CA ALA A 31 5.81 18.44 -28.02
C ALA A 31 5.76 19.27 -26.74
N VAL A 32 5.59 18.60 -25.60
CA VAL A 32 5.69 19.26 -24.30
C VAL A 32 7.18 19.37 -23.97
N ALA A 33 7.71 20.60 -23.97
CA ALA A 33 9.07 20.86 -23.53
C ALA A 33 9.24 20.30 -22.11
N GLY A 34 10.21 19.40 -21.94
CA GLY A 34 10.56 18.84 -20.65
C GLY A 34 10.96 19.98 -19.71
N ARG A 35 10.14 20.31 -18.75
CA ARG A 35 10.56 21.14 -17.64
C ARG A 35 11.43 20.24 -16.78
N GLU A 36 12.70 20.62 -16.55
CA GLU A 36 13.44 20.04 -15.43
C GLU A 36 12.66 20.33 -14.16
N THR A 37 11.88 19.36 -13.73
CA THR A 37 11.16 19.47 -12.46
C THR A 37 12.10 19.00 -11.37
N VAL A 38 12.47 19.91 -10.47
CA VAL A 38 13.04 19.51 -9.18
C VAL A 38 12.12 18.44 -8.61
N PRO A 39 12.63 17.28 -8.20
CA PRO A 39 11.81 16.22 -7.63
C PRO A 39 10.92 16.81 -6.53
N GLN A 40 9.60 16.72 -6.72
CA GLN A 40 8.62 17.28 -5.78
C GLN A 40 8.38 16.35 -4.58
N GLU A 41 9.11 15.23 -4.54
CA GLU A 41 8.93 14.16 -3.58
C GLU A 41 10.28 13.68 -3.07
N ASN A 42 10.32 13.32 -1.79
CA ASN A 42 11.37 12.47 -1.25
C ASN A 42 10.89 11.02 -1.32
N VAL A 43 11.76 10.10 -1.68
CA VAL A 43 11.42 8.68 -1.89
C VAL A 43 12.15 7.84 -0.87
N LEU A 44 11.39 7.20 0.01
CA LEU A 44 11.88 6.24 0.99
C LEU A 44 11.53 4.84 0.51
N CYS A 45 12.55 3.99 0.31
CA CYS A 45 12.35 2.60 -0.07
C CYS A 45 12.83 1.68 1.06
N ALA A 46 12.04 0.66 1.35
CA ALA A 46 12.38 -0.40 2.30
C ALA A 46 12.28 -1.75 1.60
N GLU A 47 13.40 -2.44 1.50
CA GLU A 47 13.42 -3.84 1.07
C GLU A 47 12.85 -4.70 2.19
N LEU A 48 11.79 -5.44 1.88
CA LEU A 48 11.06 -6.25 2.84
C LEU A 48 11.30 -7.73 2.61
N ARG A 49 11.42 -8.48 3.71
CA ARG A 49 11.29 -9.93 3.72
C ARG A 49 10.11 -10.32 4.61
N MET A 50 9.13 -11.00 4.01
CA MET A 50 7.99 -11.54 4.74
C MET A 50 8.44 -12.66 5.66
N THR A 51 8.21 -12.55 6.98
CA THR A 51 8.67 -13.51 7.98
C THR A 51 7.66 -14.61 8.29
N GLY A 52 6.51 -14.57 7.65
CA GLY A 52 5.44 -15.55 7.81
C GLY A 52 4.50 -15.51 6.62
N SER A 53 3.26 -15.86 6.85
CA SER A 53 2.24 -15.76 5.81
C SER A 53 1.60 -14.38 5.78
N PHE A 54 1.09 -13.98 4.63
CA PHE A 54 0.27 -12.80 4.46
C PHE A 54 -0.89 -13.07 3.50
N ILE A 55 -1.92 -12.24 3.58
CA ILE A 55 -3.03 -12.25 2.64
C ILE A 55 -3.58 -10.83 2.48
N VAL A 56 -3.79 -10.43 1.25
CA VAL A 56 -4.77 -9.42 0.89
C VAL A 56 -5.83 -10.16 0.12
N ARG A 57 -7.07 -10.16 0.60
CA ARG A 57 -8.11 -11.01 0.02
C ARG A 57 -8.47 -10.53 -1.38
N ARG A 58 -8.39 -11.43 -2.34
CA ARG A 58 -8.98 -11.25 -3.65
C ARG A 58 -10.46 -11.58 -3.55
N TYR A 59 -11.31 -10.63 -3.89
CA TYR A 59 -12.73 -10.89 -4.11
C TYR A 59 -12.88 -11.36 -5.55
N THR A 60 -13.25 -12.62 -5.74
CA THR A 60 -13.65 -13.10 -7.05
C THR A 60 -15.10 -12.70 -7.27
N SER A 61 -15.36 -11.91 -8.31
CA SER A 61 -16.71 -11.68 -8.84
C SER A 61 -17.23 -12.89 -9.63
N ASP A 62 -16.37 -13.85 -9.89
CA ASP A 62 -16.74 -15.14 -10.45
C ASP A 62 -17.46 -15.95 -9.36
N VAL A 63 -18.68 -15.52 -9.07
CA VAL A 63 -19.72 -16.43 -8.65
C VAL A 63 -20.04 -17.27 -9.89
N ALA A 64 -19.09 -18.07 -10.38
CA ALA A 64 -19.43 -19.31 -11.02
C ALA A 64 -20.20 -20.05 -9.93
N VAL A 65 -21.49 -20.18 -10.15
CA VAL A 65 -22.39 -21.04 -9.38
C VAL A 65 -21.95 -22.46 -9.69
N ASP A 66 -20.75 -22.80 -9.27
CA ASP A 66 -20.29 -24.18 -9.25
C ASP A 66 -20.78 -24.73 -7.92
N GLU A 67 -21.78 -25.60 -8.01
CA GLU A 67 -22.31 -26.36 -6.89
C GLU A 67 -21.26 -27.21 -6.18
N ASP A 68 -20.07 -27.34 -6.77
CA ASP A 68 -18.91 -28.05 -6.24
C ASP A 68 -17.90 -27.04 -5.62
N LYS A 69 -18.20 -26.60 -4.39
CA LYS A 69 -17.31 -25.73 -3.57
C LYS A 69 -16.04 -26.46 -3.11
N SER A 70 -15.23 -26.92 -4.03
CA SER A 70 -13.95 -27.60 -3.72
C SER A 70 -12.75 -26.66 -3.55
N GLY A 71 -12.92 -25.36 -3.88
CA GLY A 71 -11.86 -24.35 -3.81
C GLY A 71 -11.76 -23.62 -2.48
N PRO A 72 -10.68 -22.84 -2.24
CA PRO A 72 -10.55 -22.01 -1.08
C PRO A 72 -11.57 -20.85 -1.10
N ASP A 73 -12.10 -20.48 0.08
CA ASP A 73 -13.03 -19.35 0.24
C ASP A 73 -12.39 -18.00 -0.09
N TYR A 74 -11.07 -17.91 0.12
CA TYR A 74 -10.28 -16.69 -0.12
C TYR A 74 -8.91 -17.04 -0.67
N CYS A 75 -8.48 -16.28 -1.69
CA CYS A 75 -7.12 -16.32 -2.21
C CYS A 75 -6.40 -14.99 -1.98
N ALA A 76 -5.06 -15.03 -1.99
CA ALA A 76 -4.27 -13.82 -2.01
C ALA A 76 -4.50 -13.03 -3.29
N LEU A 77 -4.49 -11.70 -3.19
CA LEU A 77 -4.56 -10.80 -4.33
C LEU A 77 -3.27 -10.91 -5.14
N GLU A 78 -3.42 -11.04 -6.45
CA GLU A 78 -2.33 -11.12 -7.41
C GLU A 78 -2.49 -10.03 -8.47
N ASN A 79 -1.37 -9.57 -9.02
CA ASN A 79 -1.38 -8.68 -10.19
C ASN A 79 -1.65 -9.45 -11.49
N GLY A 80 -1.69 -8.74 -12.62
CA GLY A 80 -1.92 -9.35 -13.94
C GLY A 80 -0.89 -10.41 -14.36
N ASN A 81 0.28 -10.46 -13.69
CA ASN A 81 1.33 -11.46 -13.93
C ASN A 81 1.26 -12.65 -12.96
N GLY A 82 0.21 -12.74 -12.14
CA GLY A 82 0.04 -13.81 -11.14
C GLY A 82 0.98 -13.68 -9.94
N ARG A 83 1.51 -12.49 -9.65
CA ARG A 83 2.36 -12.26 -8.48
C ARG A 83 1.55 -11.67 -7.34
N PRO A 84 1.73 -12.17 -6.10
CA PRO A 84 1.05 -11.63 -4.94
C PRO A 84 1.46 -10.17 -4.68
N VAL A 85 0.48 -9.34 -4.31
CA VAL A 85 0.70 -7.93 -4.09
C VAL A 85 0.13 -7.44 -2.77
N LEU A 86 0.81 -6.45 -2.20
CA LEU A 86 0.32 -5.61 -1.12
C LEU A 86 0.00 -4.23 -1.72
N PRO A 87 -1.29 -3.88 -1.89
CA PRO A 87 -1.69 -2.63 -2.52
C PRO A 87 -1.23 -1.40 -1.75
N GLY A 88 -0.90 -0.33 -2.45
CA GLY A 88 -0.54 0.95 -1.83
C GLY A 88 -1.62 1.50 -0.89
N THR A 89 -2.90 1.27 -1.22
CA THR A 89 -4.02 1.63 -0.32
C THR A 89 -4.04 0.83 0.97
N GLY A 90 -3.64 -0.45 0.92
CA GLY A 90 -3.47 -1.30 2.10
C GLY A 90 -2.36 -0.78 3.01
N TRP A 91 -1.21 -0.41 2.43
CA TRP A 91 -0.12 0.23 3.14
C TRP A 91 -0.54 1.55 3.77
N ALA A 92 -1.15 2.44 2.99
CA ALA A 92 -1.63 3.73 3.49
C ALA A 92 -2.59 3.57 4.68
N GLY A 93 -3.51 2.61 4.61
CA GLY A 93 -4.44 2.28 5.69
C GLY A 93 -3.73 1.79 6.94
N ALA A 94 -2.77 0.86 6.79
CA ALA A 94 -1.99 0.29 7.89
C ALA A 94 -1.14 1.37 8.59
N PHE A 95 -0.39 2.17 7.83
CA PHE A 95 0.42 3.27 8.37
C PHE A 95 -0.44 4.33 9.06
N ARG A 96 -1.54 4.75 8.44
CA ARG A 96 -2.46 5.73 9.04
C ARG A 96 -3.00 5.26 10.39
N HIS A 97 -3.45 4.01 10.45
CA HIS A 97 -3.97 3.44 11.68
C HIS A 97 -2.89 3.36 12.76
N HIS A 98 -1.71 2.86 12.40
CA HIS A 98 -0.60 2.68 13.33
C HIS A 98 -0.05 4.01 13.87
N MET A 99 0.18 5.01 12.99
CA MET A 99 0.63 6.34 13.41
C MET A 99 -0.37 7.01 14.36
N ARG A 100 -1.68 6.80 14.16
CA ARG A 100 -2.69 7.28 15.10
C ARG A 100 -2.62 6.57 16.45
N ALA A 101 -2.47 5.25 16.46
CA ALA A 101 -2.31 4.46 17.68
C ALA A 101 -1.07 4.90 18.47
N MET A 102 0.06 5.13 17.80
CA MET A 102 1.27 5.70 18.42
C MET A 102 0.98 7.06 19.08
N LEU A 103 0.24 7.95 18.42
CA LEU A 103 -0.16 9.24 19.00
C LEU A 103 -1.09 9.07 20.21
N ASP A 104 -2.00 8.09 20.17
CA ASP A 104 -2.87 7.79 21.31
C ASP A 104 -2.05 7.35 22.53
N GLU A 105 -1.07 6.47 22.33
CA GLU A 105 -0.17 6.01 23.40
C GLU A 105 0.74 7.10 23.93
N MET A 106 1.20 8.02 23.08
CA MET A 106 2.02 9.15 23.48
C MET A 106 1.23 10.31 24.12
N GLY A 107 -0.09 10.21 24.22
CA GLY A 107 -0.95 11.28 24.71
C GLY A 107 -1.09 12.45 23.72
N GLY A 108 -0.98 12.17 22.43
CA GLY A 108 -1.08 13.18 21.36
C GLY A 108 -2.42 13.90 21.36
N THR A 109 -2.38 15.19 21.04
CA THR A 109 -3.55 16.07 20.99
C THR A 109 -4.52 15.71 19.86
N ALA A 110 -5.78 16.12 19.96
CA ALA A 110 -6.76 15.95 18.89
C ALA A 110 -6.29 16.59 17.57
N GLN A 111 -5.59 17.73 17.65
CA GLN A 111 -5.04 18.41 16.47
C GLN A 111 -3.96 17.56 15.80
N GLN A 112 -2.99 17.01 16.53
CA GLN A 112 -1.95 16.14 15.98
C GLN A 112 -2.55 14.91 15.29
N LYS A 113 -3.61 14.31 15.85
CA LYS A 113 -4.33 13.18 15.24
C LYS A 113 -5.05 13.58 13.95
N ALA A 114 -5.66 14.77 13.91
CA ALA A 114 -6.27 15.34 12.73
C ALA A 114 -5.22 15.62 11.63
N ASP A 115 -4.06 16.17 12.02
CA ASP A 115 -2.96 16.48 11.11
C ASP A 115 -2.39 15.19 10.48
N VAL A 116 -2.20 14.12 11.27
CA VAL A 116 -1.78 12.81 10.74
C VAL A 116 -2.81 12.26 9.77
N ASN A 117 -4.12 12.34 10.08
CA ASN A 117 -5.15 11.92 9.13
C ASN A 117 -5.07 12.71 7.81
N ALA A 118 -4.80 14.00 7.89
CA ALA A 118 -4.69 14.87 6.73
C ALA A 118 -3.49 14.53 5.81
N LEU A 119 -2.46 13.82 6.32
CA LEU A 119 -1.33 13.34 5.50
C LEU A 119 -1.78 12.30 4.45
N PHE A 120 -2.80 11.52 4.77
CA PHE A 120 -3.34 10.48 3.88
C PHE A 120 -4.44 10.99 2.96
N GLY A 121 -4.74 12.28 3.01
CA GLY A 121 -5.80 12.90 2.23
C GLY A 121 -7.20 12.59 2.75
N TYR A 122 -8.12 13.45 2.40
CA TYR A 122 -9.54 13.23 2.66
C TYR A 122 -10.39 13.90 1.57
N SER A 123 -11.58 13.34 1.38
CA SER A 123 -12.63 13.94 0.58
C SER A 123 -13.87 13.97 1.45
N ASP A 124 -14.26 15.17 1.88
CA ASP A 124 -15.53 15.40 2.54
C ASP A 124 -16.47 16.05 1.51
N ASP A 125 -17.70 15.56 1.42
CA ASP A 125 -18.63 15.98 0.35
C ASP A 125 -19.01 17.46 0.45
N ASP A 126 -18.79 18.10 1.59
CA ASP A 126 -19.32 19.44 1.81
C ASP A 126 -18.31 20.60 1.77
N VAL A 127 -16.99 20.44 1.95
CA VAL A 127 -16.16 21.65 2.06
C VAL A 127 -14.73 21.58 1.51
N LEU A 128 -13.94 20.54 1.71
CA LEU A 128 -12.52 20.59 1.35
C LEU A 128 -11.96 19.21 1.00
N LYS A 129 -11.52 19.06 -0.25
CA LYS A 129 -10.72 17.90 -0.67
C LYS A 129 -9.24 18.19 -0.42
N LYS A 130 -8.55 17.36 0.33
CA LYS A 130 -7.11 17.47 0.53
C LYS A 130 -6.41 16.27 -0.11
N ARG A 131 -5.48 16.57 -1.03
CA ARG A 131 -4.62 15.55 -1.63
C ARG A 131 -3.69 14.97 -0.55
N SER A 132 -3.46 13.67 -0.60
CA SER A 132 -2.47 13.00 0.24
C SER A 132 -1.08 13.63 0.10
N ALA A 133 -0.39 13.79 1.22
CA ALA A 133 1.02 14.17 1.28
C ALA A 133 1.96 12.95 1.15
N LEU A 134 1.41 11.76 1.38
CA LEU A 134 2.09 10.47 1.25
C LEU A 134 1.48 9.67 0.11
N ALA A 135 2.31 8.99 -0.66
CA ALA A 135 1.86 7.98 -1.59
C ALA A 135 2.64 6.68 -1.32
N PHE A 136 1.94 5.57 -1.35
CA PHE A 136 2.49 4.24 -1.17
C PHE A 136 2.32 3.50 -2.50
N ASP A 137 3.42 3.02 -3.04
CA ASP A 137 3.37 2.21 -4.25
C ASP A 137 2.89 0.80 -3.91
N GLU A 138 2.35 0.09 -4.89
CA GLU A 138 2.04 -1.33 -4.75
C GLU A 138 3.35 -2.11 -4.55
N THR A 139 3.35 -3.04 -3.60
CA THR A 139 4.48 -3.91 -3.35
C THR A 139 4.22 -5.30 -3.92
N GLU A 140 4.91 -5.65 -5.00
CA GLU A 140 4.90 -7.00 -5.55
C GLU A 140 5.80 -7.90 -4.69
N ILE A 141 5.31 -9.11 -4.35
CA ILE A 141 6.08 -10.06 -3.55
C ILE A 141 6.58 -11.20 -4.44
N SER A 142 7.88 -11.43 -4.44
CA SER A 142 8.55 -12.49 -5.16
C SER A 142 9.18 -13.53 -4.23
N GLY A 143 9.42 -14.75 -4.72
CA GLY A 143 10.12 -15.81 -3.96
C GLY A 143 9.32 -16.44 -2.83
N GLY A 144 8.02 -16.13 -2.69
CA GLY A 144 7.11 -16.78 -1.77
C GLY A 144 6.41 -18.00 -2.38
N GLN A 145 5.63 -18.69 -1.57
CA GLN A 145 4.85 -19.86 -2.00
C GLN A 145 3.39 -19.70 -1.57
N ALA A 146 2.46 -20.12 -2.44
CA ALA A 146 1.06 -20.25 -2.08
C ALA A 146 0.87 -21.41 -1.10
N TYR A 147 0.09 -21.19 -0.05
CA TYR A 147 -0.18 -22.15 0.99
C TYR A 147 -1.67 -22.16 1.34
N THR A 148 -2.30 -23.32 1.19
CA THR A 148 -3.73 -23.48 1.51
C THR A 148 -3.88 -24.04 2.91
N LEU A 149 -4.68 -23.34 3.73
CA LEU A 149 -4.95 -23.71 5.11
C LEU A 149 -6.46 -23.68 5.38
N THR A 150 -6.98 -24.81 5.84
CA THR A 150 -8.35 -24.93 6.32
C THR A 150 -8.37 -24.78 7.84
N ARG A 151 -9.21 -23.90 8.35
CA ARG A 151 -9.39 -23.61 9.77
C ARG A 151 -10.87 -23.69 10.13
N ASN A 152 -11.13 -23.96 11.40
CA ASN A 152 -12.46 -23.88 12.00
C ASN A 152 -12.48 -22.83 13.12
N ALA A 153 -13.63 -22.24 13.37
CA ALA A 153 -13.83 -21.47 14.60
C ALA A 153 -14.18 -22.42 15.75
N LEU A 154 -13.57 -22.16 16.91
CA LEU A 154 -13.91 -22.86 18.15
C LEU A 154 -14.84 -21.97 18.98
N ASP A 155 -15.90 -22.58 19.47
CA ASP A 155 -16.76 -21.95 20.48
C ASP A 155 -16.00 -21.91 21.80
N ARG A 156 -15.84 -20.71 22.37
CA ARG A 156 -15.05 -20.52 23.60
C ARG A 156 -15.70 -21.12 24.85
N PHE A 157 -17.00 -21.39 24.83
CA PHE A 157 -17.73 -21.91 25.97
C PHE A 157 -17.77 -23.44 25.96
N THR A 158 -17.99 -24.04 24.79
CA THR A 158 -18.08 -25.49 24.65
C THR A 158 -16.77 -26.15 24.26
N ALA A 159 -15.75 -25.36 23.85
CA ALA A 159 -14.50 -25.82 23.25
C ALA A 159 -14.70 -26.73 22.01
N GLY A 160 -15.92 -26.80 21.50
CA GLY A 160 -16.28 -27.52 20.29
C GLY A 160 -16.14 -26.65 19.05
N THR A 161 -16.19 -27.27 17.88
CA THR A 161 -16.26 -26.55 16.60
C THR A 161 -17.59 -25.84 16.46
N ALA A 162 -17.54 -24.54 16.14
CA ALA A 162 -18.77 -23.80 15.80
C ALA A 162 -19.34 -24.37 14.49
N SER A 163 -20.68 -24.57 14.46
CA SER A 163 -21.37 -25.12 13.31
C SER A 163 -21.17 -24.23 12.09
N LYS A 164 -20.87 -24.82 10.93
CA LYS A 164 -20.66 -24.14 9.64
C LYS A 164 -19.53 -23.08 9.63
N ALA A 165 -18.55 -23.18 10.51
CA ALA A 165 -17.45 -22.25 10.65
C ALA A 165 -16.11 -22.82 10.14
N LEU A 166 -16.15 -23.65 9.11
CA LEU A 166 -15.00 -24.11 8.38
C LEU A 166 -14.69 -23.09 7.25
N TYR A 167 -13.46 -22.62 7.17
CA TYR A 167 -13.03 -21.74 6.09
C TYR A 167 -11.62 -22.09 5.64
N THR A 168 -11.44 -22.08 4.33
CA THR A 168 -10.20 -22.41 3.65
C THR A 168 -9.65 -21.16 2.98
N SER A 169 -8.40 -20.81 3.28
CA SER A 169 -7.73 -19.66 2.68
C SER A 169 -6.44 -20.09 1.99
N CYS A 170 -6.23 -19.59 0.77
CA CYS A 170 -4.96 -19.69 0.07
C CYS A 170 -4.16 -18.41 0.31
N VAL A 171 -3.12 -18.51 1.11
CA VAL A 171 -2.27 -17.41 1.53
C VAL A 171 -0.89 -17.53 0.91
N GLN A 172 -0.13 -16.44 0.94
CA GLN A 172 1.28 -16.45 0.55
C GLN A 172 2.16 -16.63 1.78
N GLN A 173 3.17 -17.48 1.66
CA GLN A 173 4.15 -17.78 2.71
C GLN A 173 5.52 -17.26 2.28
N GLY A 174 6.13 -16.38 3.08
CA GLY A 174 7.44 -15.81 2.79
C GLY A 174 7.44 -14.90 1.56
N GLY A 175 8.62 -14.65 1.03
CA GLY A 175 8.86 -13.77 -0.12
C GLY A 175 9.50 -12.44 0.24
N GLN A 176 9.83 -11.68 -0.79
CA GLN A 176 10.51 -10.38 -0.71
C GLN A 176 9.81 -9.37 -1.62
N GLY A 177 9.87 -8.11 -1.25
CA GLY A 177 9.33 -7.01 -2.05
C GLY A 177 9.85 -5.67 -1.57
N THR A 178 9.60 -4.60 -2.31
CA THR A 178 10.04 -3.26 -1.96
C THR A 178 8.83 -2.39 -1.63
N LEU A 179 8.75 -1.91 -0.39
CA LEU A 179 7.83 -0.86 0.00
C LEU A 179 8.43 0.48 -0.39
N THR A 180 7.75 1.20 -1.28
CA THR A 180 8.13 2.56 -1.68
C THR A 180 7.12 3.57 -1.11
N ILE A 181 7.62 4.53 -0.35
CA ILE A 181 6.85 5.62 0.23
C ILE A 181 7.35 6.93 -0.37
N ARG A 182 6.45 7.68 -1.01
CA ARG A 182 6.73 9.00 -1.58
C ARG A 182 6.20 10.08 -0.66
N LEU A 183 7.09 10.96 -0.21
CA LEU A 183 6.77 12.08 0.65
C LEU A 183 6.80 13.36 -0.19
N ARG A 184 5.67 14.03 -0.35
CA ARG A 184 5.62 15.32 -1.06
C ARG A 184 6.39 16.37 -0.25
N ARG A 185 7.36 17.04 -0.90
CA ARG A 185 8.20 18.07 -0.27
C ARG A 185 7.36 19.21 0.30
N GLY A 186 7.73 19.67 1.48
CA GLY A 186 7.04 20.75 2.19
C GLY A 186 5.65 20.40 2.73
N ALA A 187 5.22 19.12 2.61
CA ALA A 187 3.88 18.72 3.03
C ALA A 187 3.84 18.07 4.42
N LEU A 188 4.99 17.66 4.95
CA LEU A 188 5.14 17.08 6.28
C LEU A 188 6.10 17.92 7.11
N ASP A 189 5.75 18.18 8.37
CA ASP A 189 6.69 18.72 9.34
C ASP A 189 7.70 17.65 9.83
N VAL A 190 8.68 18.09 10.61
CA VAL A 190 9.74 17.21 11.13
C VAL A 190 9.16 16.08 11.99
N PHE A 191 8.22 16.41 12.87
CA PHE A 191 7.58 15.44 13.75
C PHE A 191 6.81 14.36 12.96
N GLN A 192 6.05 14.78 11.95
CA GLN A 192 5.29 13.86 11.08
C GLN A 192 6.20 12.92 10.28
N ARG A 193 7.35 13.43 9.78
CA ARG A 193 8.35 12.62 9.10
C ARG A 193 8.99 11.60 10.06
N GLN A 194 9.34 12.02 11.27
CA GLN A 194 9.89 11.12 12.28
C GLN A 194 8.86 10.08 12.75
N LEU A 195 7.59 10.46 12.90
CA LEU A 195 6.51 9.53 13.24
C LEU A 195 6.30 8.46 12.15
N LEU A 196 6.38 8.87 10.88
CA LEU A 196 6.39 7.92 9.75
C LEU A 196 7.57 6.96 9.81
N GLY A 197 8.77 7.48 10.11
CA GLY A 197 9.97 6.67 10.28
C GLY A 197 9.84 5.68 11.43
N ALA A 198 9.29 6.12 12.57
CA ALA A 198 9.04 5.25 13.71
C ALA A 198 8.02 4.13 13.36
N ALA A 199 6.95 4.45 12.63
CA ALA A 199 6.00 3.46 12.14
C ALA A 199 6.67 2.44 11.18
N LEU A 200 7.64 2.88 10.37
CA LEU A 200 8.42 1.98 9.52
C LEU A 200 9.35 1.06 10.34
N LEU A 201 9.96 1.56 11.42
CA LEU A 201 10.74 0.71 12.34
C LEU A 201 9.84 -0.27 13.08
N ASP A 202 8.60 0.09 13.38
CA ASP A 202 7.62 -0.81 13.98
C ASP A 202 7.17 -1.91 13.01
N LEU A 203 7.17 -1.66 11.69
CA LEU A 203 7.00 -2.71 10.69
C LEU A 203 8.14 -3.74 10.78
N ASP A 204 9.39 -3.28 10.88
CA ASP A 204 10.58 -4.16 11.03
C ASP A 204 10.52 -5.02 12.30
N ARG A 205 9.94 -4.48 13.38
CA ARG A 205 9.77 -5.17 14.66
C ARG A 205 8.51 -6.03 14.74
N GLY A 206 7.63 -5.93 13.73
CA GLY A 206 6.38 -6.68 13.66
C GLY A 206 5.23 -6.10 14.50
N TYR A 207 5.32 -4.87 14.96
CA TYR A 207 4.23 -4.12 15.59
C TYR A 207 3.25 -3.55 14.54
N LEU A 208 3.76 -3.15 13.37
CA LEU A 208 2.96 -2.86 12.21
C LEU A 208 2.96 -4.07 11.27
N THR A 209 1.80 -4.44 10.76
CA THR A 209 1.63 -5.59 9.87
C THR A 209 0.89 -5.20 8.59
N ALA A 210 1.15 -5.92 7.50
CA ALA A 210 0.57 -5.66 6.19
C ALA A 210 -0.51 -6.67 5.81
N GLY A 211 -1.56 -6.20 5.15
CA GLY A 211 -2.64 -7.06 4.66
C GLY A 211 -3.70 -7.38 5.71
N GLY A 212 -4.37 -8.49 5.53
CA GLY A 212 -5.46 -8.96 6.39
C GLY A 212 -5.04 -10.07 7.37
N GLU A 213 -5.97 -10.41 8.26
CA GLU A 213 -5.80 -11.50 9.24
C GLU A 213 -4.62 -11.30 10.21
N ASN A 214 -4.35 -10.04 10.58
CA ASN A 214 -3.25 -9.67 11.48
C ASN A 214 -3.42 -10.29 12.87
N SER A 215 -4.65 -10.44 13.35
CA SER A 215 -4.98 -11.04 14.64
C SER A 215 -4.56 -12.50 14.78
N VAL A 216 -4.31 -13.19 13.65
CA VAL A 216 -3.79 -14.57 13.64
C VAL A 216 -2.31 -14.63 13.28
N GLY A 217 -1.60 -13.49 13.34
CA GLY A 217 -0.14 -13.41 13.19
C GLY A 217 0.36 -13.29 11.75
N ARG A 218 -0.51 -12.92 10.81
CA ARG A 218 -0.13 -12.71 9.40
C ARG A 218 0.38 -11.30 9.13
N GLY A 219 1.08 -11.13 8.00
CA GLY A 219 1.48 -9.82 7.49
C GLY A 219 2.74 -9.24 8.14
N ARG A 220 3.54 -10.03 8.85
CA ARG A 220 4.81 -9.59 9.41
C ARG A 220 5.91 -9.55 8.36
N ALA A 221 6.71 -8.50 8.41
CA ALA A 221 7.88 -8.33 7.57
C ALA A 221 9.07 -7.83 8.38
N THR A 222 10.28 -8.05 7.87
CA THR A 222 11.50 -7.42 8.34
C THR A 222 12.11 -6.58 7.22
N ILE A 223 12.72 -5.47 7.57
CA ILE A 223 13.42 -4.61 6.62
C ILE A 223 14.85 -5.12 6.47
N THR A 224 15.26 -5.42 5.26
CA THR A 224 16.61 -5.90 4.95
C THR A 224 17.54 -4.80 4.45
N ALA A 225 16.99 -3.77 3.83
CA ALA A 225 17.71 -2.57 3.40
C ALA A 225 16.78 -1.36 3.36
N LEU A 226 17.35 -0.17 3.53
CA LEU A 226 16.68 1.11 3.40
C LEU A 226 17.43 2.02 2.46
N THR A 227 16.70 2.81 1.68
CA THR A 227 17.26 3.93 0.91
C THR A 227 16.37 5.16 1.05
N LEU A 228 17.00 6.34 1.08
CA LEU A 228 16.30 7.63 1.01
C LEU A 228 16.85 8.39 -0.20
N ASN A 229 15.97 8.74 -1.15
CA ASN A 229 16.33 9.38 -2.42
C ASN A 229 17.41 8.60 -3.20
N GLY A 230 17.38 7.26 -3.11
CA GLY A 230 18.35 6.37 -3.76
C GLY A 230 19.68 6.17 -2.99
N TYR A 231 19.88 6.85 -1.88
CA TYR A 231 21.07 6.69 -1.03
C TYR A 231 20.82 5.66 0.07
N PRO A 232 21.72 4.69 0.29
CA PRO A 232 21.62 3.72 1.37
C PRO A 232 21.52 4.40 2.74
N LEU A 233 20.67 3.84 3.60
CA LEU A 233 20.39 4.37 4.93
C LEU A 233 20.39 3.24 5.96
N GLN A 234 21.02 3.47 7.12
CA GLN A 234 20.95 2.55 8.24
C GLN A 234 19.64 2.77 9.03
N LYS A 235 19.11 1.71 9.63
CA LYS A 235 17.86 1.80 10.40
C LYS A 235 17.98 2.76 11.58
N GLU A 236 19.13 2.76 12.22
CA GLU A 236 19.46 3.62 13.37
C GLU A 236 19.44 5.10 13.01
N ASP A 237 19.77 5.45 11.77
CA ASP A 237 19.83 6.82 11.28
C ASP A 237 18.51 7.30 10.65
N LEU A 238 17.52 6.44 10.50
CA LEU A 238 16.28 6.72 9.77
C LEU A 238 15.55 7.98 10.28
N LEU A 239 15.38 8.10 11.60
CA LEU A 239 14.65 9.24 12.18
C LEU A 239 15.41 10.55 12.01
N HIS A 240 16.75 10.50 12.09
CA HIS A 240 17.58 11.66 11.85
C HIS A 240 17.56 12.07 10.37
N ALA A 241 17.75 11.13 9.47
CA ALA A 241 17.71 11.39 8.03
C ALA A 241 16.35 12.00 7.58
N LEU A 242 15.24 11.50 8.12
CA LEU A 242 13.92 12.06 7.84
C LEU A 242 13.70 13.45 8.45
N ALA A 243 14.36 13.79 9.55
CA ALA A 243 14.33 15.15 10.10
C ALA A 243 15.06 16.15 9.21
N GLU A 244 16.14 15.73 8.56
CA GLU A 244 17.06 16.59 7.80
C GLU A 244 16.74 16.65 6.30
N VAL A 245 15.94 15.72 5.75
CA VAL A 245 15.75 15.52 4.30
C VAL A 245 15.25 16.73 3.51
N GLU A 246 14.73 17.74 4.19
CA GLU A 246 14.21 18.97 3.57
C GLU A 246 14.95 20.24 4.05
N LYS A 247 16.05 20.10 4.77
CA LYS A 247 16.96 21.20 5.09
C LYS A 247 17.94 21.45 3.94
#